data_0565cf53e0d33d70b39c94e40d846642
#
_entry.id   0565cf53e0d33d70b39c94e40d846642
#
_cell.length_a   1.000
_cell.length_b   1.000
_cell.length_c   1.000
_cell.angle_alpha   90.00
_cell.angle_beta   90.00
_cell.angle_gamma   90.00
#
_symmetry.space_group_name_H-M   'P 1'
#
loop_
_entity.id
_entity.type
_entity.pdbx_description
1 polymer ?
#
loop_
_entity_poly.entity_id
_entity_poly.type
_entity_poly.pdbx_seq_one_letter_code
_entity_poly.pdbx_strand_id
1 'polypeptide(L)'
;MYKRQVVDYFKSSGFEITSNSYFDIHSDMEIGKVDQNYLFDVLINLDVSEADALFVSCTALPVLPLIQKLEDKLGIPVLSSNQALIWESLENIGENKSVKGFGRLFD
;
A
#
# COMPACT_ATOMS: atom_id res chain seq x y z
N MET A 1 -12.21 12.68 -4.83
CA MET A 1 -11.99 13.83 -3.95
C MET A 1 -10.76 13.63 -3.05
N TYR A 2 -10.70 12.54 -2.32
CA TYR A 2 -9.55 12.28 -1.44
C TYR A 2 -8.28 11.84 -2.17
N LYS A 3 -8.40 11.40 -3.40
CA LYS A 3 -7.32 10.88 -4.24
C LYS A 3 -6.18 11.88 -4.42
N ARG A 4 -6.53 13.12 -4.78
CA ARG A 4 -5.55 14.18 -5.01
C ARG A 4 -4.87 14.63 -3.72
N GLN A 5 -5.59 14.59 -2.59
CA GLN A 5 -5.06 15.00 -1.30
C GLN A 5 -3.90 14.11 -0.85
N VAL A 6 -3.98 12.80 -1.07
CA VAL A 6 -2.90 11.87 -0.73
C VAL A 6 -1.66 12.15 -1.58
N VAL A 7 -1.84 12.31 -2.89
CA VAL A 7 -0.75 12.63 -3.81
C VAL A 7 -0.08 13.95 -3.42
N ASP A 8 -0.88 14.98 -3.17
CA ASP A 8 -0.36 16.31 -2.81
C ASP A 8 0.39 16.27 -1.48
N TYR A 9 -0.10 15.50 -0.50
CA TYR A 9 0.56 15.33 0.78
C TYR A 9 1.95 14.70 0.60
N PHE A 10 2.06 13.63 -0.16
CA PHE A 10 3.34 12.99 -0.40
C PHE A 10 4.31 13.91 -1.14
N LYS A 11 3.83 14.63 -2.14
CA LYS A 11 4.67 15.60 -2.87
C LYS A 11 5.18 16.71 -1.95
N SER A 12 4.32 17.23 -1.08
CA SER A 12 4.71 18.28 -0.14
C SER A 12 5.69 17.78 0.92
N SER A 13 5.72 16.48 1.15
CA SER A 13 6.64 15.83 2.10
C SER A 13 7.97 15.41 1.47
N GLY A 14 8.20 15.73 0.20
CA GLY A 14 9.47 15.49 -0.48
C GLY A 14 9.50 14.21 -1.32
N PHE A 15 8.37 13.53 -1.49
CA PHE A 15 8.30 12.33 -2.33
C PHE A 15 7.94 12.70 -3.76
N GLU A 16 8.54 12.00 -4.71
CA GLU A 16 8.19 12.11 -6.12
C GLU A 16 7.17 11.02 -6.46
N ILE A 17 6.05 11.41 -7.06
CA ILE A 17 5.02 10.47 -7.49
C ILE A 17 5.25 10.18 -8.98
N THR A 18 5.74 8.99 -9.28
CA THR A 18 6.05 8.59 -10.67
C THR A 18 4.80 8.17 -11.43
N SER A 19 3.83 7.57 -10.73
CA SER A 19 2.52 7.25 -11.32
C SER A 19 1.50 7.08 -10.22
N ASN A 20 0.22 7.16 -10.56
CA ASN A 20 -0.85 6.87 -9.62
C ASN A 20 -2.06 6.30 -10.36
N SER A 21 -2.90 5.56 -9.64
CA SER A 21 -4.09 4.94 -10.18
C SER A 21 -5.17 4.91 -9.10
N TYR A 22 -6.43 4.89 -9.51
CA TYR A 22 -7.55 4.94 -8.59
C TYR A 22 -8.55 3.84 -8.88
N PHE A 23 -9.13 3.27 -7.79
CA PHE A 23 -10.33 2.46 -7.90
C PHE A 23 -11.54 3.38 -7.72
N ASP A 24 -12.44 3.38 -8.68
CA ASP A 24 -13.64 4.22 -8.64
C ASP A 24 -14.74 3.53 -7.83
N ILE A 25 -14.51 3.39 -6.53
CA ILE A 25 -15.41 2.73 -5.60
C ILE A 25 -15.84 3.75 -4.54
N HIS A 26 -17.14 3.82 -4.27
CA HIS A 26 -17.75 4.93 -3.54
C HIS A 26 -18.05 4.66 -2.07
N SER A 27 -17.88 3.42 -1.58
CA SER A 27 -18.14 3.12 -0.17
C SER A 27 -17.08 2.18 0.39
N ASP A 28 -16.80 2.32 1.69
CA ASP A 28 -15.84 1.44 2.37
C ASP A 28 -16.31 -0.01 2.36
N MET A 29 -17.62 -0.26 2.41
CA MET A 29 -18.15 -1.61 2.32
C MET A 29 -17.87 -2.26 0.97
N GLU A 30 -18.02 -1.50 -0.11
CA GLU A 30 -17.72 -1.98 -1.46
C GLU A 30 -16.22 -2.20 -1.65
N ILE A 31 -15.40 -1.29 -1.12
CA ILE A 31 -13.95 -1.41 -1.17
C ILE A 31 -13.50 -2.70 -0.47
N GLY A 32 -14.07 -2.99 0.70
CA GLY A 32 -13.74 -4.18 1.46
C GLY A 32 -14.14 -5.49 0.78
N LYS A 33 -15.02 -5.44 -0.22
CA LYS A 33 -15.50 -6.60 -0.97
C LYS A 33 -14.76 -6.82 -2.29
N VAL A 34 -13.78 -5.99 -2.61
CA VAL A 34 -13.00 -6.16 -3.84
C VAL A 34 -12.31 -7.53 -3.81
N ASP A 35 -12.45 -8.27 -4.91
CA ASP A 35 -11.81 -9.58 -5.04
C ASP A 35 -10.29 -9.44 -4.98
N GLN A 36 -9.65 -10.24 -4.14
CA GLN A 36 -8.20 -10.19 -3.96
C GLN A 36 -7.44 -10.54 -5.24
N ASN A 37 -7.93 -11.47 -6.04
CA ASN A 37 -7.30 -11.82 -7.31
C ASN A 37 -7.34 -10.65 -8.29
N TYR A 38 -8.47 -9.97 -8.37
CA TYR A 38 -8.61 -8.79 -9.20
C TYR A 38 -7.66 -7.68 -8.72
N LEU A 39 -7.64 -7.44 -7.43
CA LEU A 39 -6.78 -6.42 -6.82
C LEU A 39 -5.30 -6.73 -7.10
N PHE A 40 -4.89 -7.98 -6.93
CA PHE A 40 -3.53 -8.41 -7.22
C PHE A 40 -3.17 -8.16 -8.68
N ASP A 41 -4.05 -8.55 -9.61
CA ASP A 41 -3.80 -8.38 -11.05
C ASP A 41 -3.66 -6.91 -11.43
N VAL A 42 -4.48 -6.04 -10.85
CA VAL A 42 -4.38 -4.59 -11.12
C VAL A 42 -3.05 -4.06 -10.60
N LEU A 43 -2.67 -4.43 -9.39
CA LEU A 43 -1.47 -3.89 -8.75
C LEU A 43 -0.17 -4.34 -9.42
N ILE A 44 -0.08 -5.60 -9.85
CA ILE A 44 1.14 -6.09 -10.53
C ILE A 44 1.30 -5.52 -11.93
N ASN A 45 0.25 -4.97 -12.52
CA ASN A 45 0.30 -4.38 -13.85
C ASN A 45 0.56 -2.87 -13.82
N LEU A 46 0.71 -2.28 -12.64
CA LEU A 46 1.11 -0.88 -12.53
C LEU A 46 2.55 -0.70 -13.01
N ASP A 47 2.81 0.44 -13.65
CA ASP A 47 4.17 0.78 -14.06
C ASP A 47 4.94 1.29 -12.84
N VAL A 48 5.80 0.44 -12.29
CA VAL A 48 6.65 0.78 -11.16
C VAL A 48 8.14 0.84 -11.54
N SER A 49 8.43 0.92 -12.85
CA SER A 49 9.81 0.84 -13.36
C SER A 49 10.71 1.94 -12.80
N GLU A 50 10.18 3.10 -12.49
CA GLU A 50 10.93 4.22 -11.93
C GLU A 50 10.64 4.47 -10.45
N ALA A 51 9.90 3.58 -9.80
CA ALA A 51 9.49 3.75 -8.42
C ALA A 51 10.39 3.00 -7.45
N ASP A 52 10.64 3.58 -6.30
CA ASP A 52 11.37 2.93 -5.21
C ASP A 52 10.44 2.13 -4.30
N ALA A 53 9.15 2.45 -4.30
CA ALA A 53 8.15 1.75 -3.50
C ALA A 53 6.76 1.96 -4.11
N LEU A 54 5.84 1.06 -3.80
CA LEU A 54 4.43 1.18 -4.14
C LEU A 54 3.63 1.40 -2.86
N PHE A 55 2.81 2.44 -2.82
CA PHE A 55 1.94 2.73 -1.68
C PHE A 55 0.49 2.53 -2.08
N VAL A 56 -0.20 1.66 -1.34
CA VAL A 56 -1.62 1.38 -1.55
C VAL A 56 -2.41 2.07 -0.42
N SER A 57 -3.06 3.17 -0.76
CA SER A 57 -3.77 4.00 0.20
C SER A 57 -5.22 3.54 0.32
N CYS A 58 -5.63 3.20 1.47
CA CYS A 58 -7.01 2.97 1.95
C CYS A 58 -7.04 1.83 2.97
N THR A 59 -7.54 2.12 4.15
CA THR A 59 -7.62 1.12 5.23
C THR A 59 -8.68 0.05 4.98
N ALA A 60 -9.66 0.32 4.11
CA ALA A 60 -10.72 -0.64 3.78
C ALA A 60 -10.33 -1.62 2.68
N LEU A 61 -9.29 -1.33 1.90
CA LEU A 61 -8.89 -2.17 0.78
C LEU A 61 -8.18 -3.43 1.29
N PRO A 62 -8.61 -4.66 0.88
CA PRO A 62 -8.06 -5.90 1.42
C PRO A 62 -6.72 -6.28 0.80
N VAL A 63 -5.71 -5.43 0.95
CA VAL A 63 -4.40 -5.61 0.32
C VAL A 63 -3.38 -6.32 1.21
N LEU A 64 -3.57 -6.30 2.53
CA LEU A 64 -2.59 -6.83 3.46
C LEU A 64 -2.16 -8.27 3.17
N PRO A 65 -3.09 -9.22 2.87
CA PRO A 65 -2.68 -10.59 2.53
C PRO A 65 -1.89 -10.71 1.23
N LEU A 66 -1.88 -9.67 0.40
CA LEU A 66 -1.22 -9.68 -0.91
C LEU A 66 0.16 -9.02 -0.89
N ILE A 67 0.51 -8.35 0.18
CA ILE A 67 1.71 -7.50 0.24
C ILE A 67 2.97 -8.29 -0.10
N GLN A 68 3.20 -9.43 0.55
CA GLN A 68 4.41 -10.21 0.32
C GLN A 68 4.49 -10.69 -1.14
N LYS A 69 3.37 -11.17 -1.69
CA LYS A 69 3.32 -11.61 -3.08
C LYS A 69 3.59 -10.48 -4.06
N LEU A 70 3.09 -9.29 -3.75
CA LEU A 70 3.32 -8.11 -4.57
C LEU A 70 4.79 -7.71 -4.56
N GLU A 71 5.42 -7.71 -3.40
CA GLU A 71 6.85 -7.42 -3.29
C GLU A 71 7.69 -8.44 -4.05
N ASP A 72 7.33 -9.72 -3.94
CA ASP A 72 8.03 -10.79 -4.65
C ASP A 72 7.94 -10.62 -6.17
N LYS A 73 6.80 -10.16 -6.66
CA LYS A 73 6.58 -9.95 -8.10
C LYS A 73 7.20 -8.65 -8.61
N LEU A 74 7.04 -7.56 -7.87
CA LEU A 74 7.46 -6.23 -8.32
C LEU A 74 8.91 -5.90 -8.00
N GLY A 75 9.49 -6.59 -7.01
CA GLY A 75 10.87 -6.37 -6.62
C GLY A 75 11.12 -5.09 -5.83
N ILE A 76 10.07 -4.40 -5.38
CA ILE A 76 10.17 -3.18 -4.59
C ILE A 76 9.29 -3.30 -3.35
N PRO A 77 9.55 -2.51 -2.30
CA PRO A 77 8.67 -2.49 -1.14
C PRO A 77 7.25 -2.09 -1.50
N VAL A 78 6.27 -2.78 -0.93
CA VAL A 78 4.85 -2.46 -1.09
C VAL A 78 4.29 -2.14 0.29
N LEU A 79 3.74 -0.94 0.42
CA LEU A 79 3.26 -0.40 1.68
C LEU A 79 1.77 -0.10 1.59
N SER A 80 1.07 -0.27 2.69
CA SER A 80 -0.36 0.08 2.77
C SER A 80 -0.63 0.96 3.98
N SER A 81 -1.79 1.61 3.97
CA SER A 81 -2.20 2.45 5.10
C SER A 81 -2.25 1.64 6.40
N ASN A 82 -2.78 0.41 6.36
CA ASN A 82 -2.90 -0.43 7.55
C ASN A 82 -1.53 -0.86 8.09
N GLN A 83 -0.60 -1.23 7.21
CA GLN A 83 0.75 -1.59 7.63
C GLN A 83 1.46 -0.42 8.29
N ALA A 84 1.36 0.77 7.68
CA ALA A 84 2.02 1.96 8.22
C ALA A 84 1.49 2.29 9.61
N LEU A 85 0.18 2.19 9.80
CA LEU A 85 -0.46 2.44 11.08
C LEU A 85 0.00 1.44 12.14
N ILE A 86 0.01 0.16 11.82
CA ILE A 86 0.44 -0.89 12.75
C ILE A 86 1.92 -0.72 13.06
N TRP A 87 2.75 -0.49 12.06
CA TRP A 87 4.20 -0.31 12.24
C TRP A 87 4.50 0.86 13.17
N GLU A 88 3.89 2.01 12.93
CA GLU A 88 4.08 3.19 13.76
C GLU A 88 3.61 2.96 15.20
N SER A 89 2.49 2.25 15.36
CA SER A 89 1.97 1.92 16.69
C SER A 89 2.94 1.03 17.47
N LEU A 90 3.52 0.03 16.79
CA LEU A 90 4.52 -0.85 17.42
C LEU A 90 5.79 -0.10 17.79
N GLU A 91 6.26 0.80 16.94
CA GLU A 91 7.42 1.64 17.23
C GLU A 91 7.18 2.51 18.48
N ASN A 92 5.98 3.09 18.58
CA ASN A 92 5.65 3.99 19.71
C ASN A 92 5.60 3.27 21.06
N ILE A 93 5.28 1.96 21.07
CA ILE A 93 5.28 1.17 22.33
C ILE A 93 6.58 0.40 22.54
N GLY A 94 7.55 0.57 21.64
CA GLY A 94 8.87 -0.07 21.78
C GLY A 94 8.91 -1.55 21.36
N GLU A 95 7.93 -2.02 20.62
CA GLU A 95 7.87 -3.40 20.12
C GLU A 95 8.42 -3.47 18.69
N ASN A 96 9.69 -3.85 18.55
CA ASN A 96 10.40 -3.86 17.26
C ASN A 96 10.61 -5.27 16.72
N LYS A 97 9.64 -6.18 16.93
CA LYS A 97 9.78 -7.54 16.46
C LYS A 97 9.52 -7.64 14.96
N SER A 98 10.41 -8.36 14.29
CA SER A 98 10.23 -8.71 12.89
C SER A 98 9.04 -9.67 12.72
N VAL A 99 8.19 -9.40 11.73
CA VAL A 99 7.06 -10.27 11.39
C VAL A 99 7.18 -10.65 9.92
N LYS A 100 7.38 -11.93 9.64
CA LYS A 100 7.59 -12.41 8.27
C LYS A 100 6.26 -12.60 7.55
N GLY A 101 6.29 -12.42 6.22
CA GLY A 101 5.14 -12.67 5.37
C GLY A 101 4.26 -11.46 5.10
N PHE A 102 4.62 -10.28 5.62
CA PHE A 102 3.84 -9.04 5.46
C PHE A 102 4.66 -7.90 4.86
N GLY A 103 5.69 -8.24 4.06
CA GLY A 103 6.50 -7.26 3.38
C GLY A 103 7.69 -6.77 4.16
N ARG A 104 8.52 -5.97 3.47
CA ARG A 104 9.81 -5.50 4.01
C ARG A 104 9.67 -4.54 5.19
N LEU A 105 8.54 -3.84 5.27
CA LEU A 105 8.31 -2.90 6.38
C LEU A 105 8.42 -3.59 7.73
N PHE A 106 7.97 -4.85 7.82
CA PHE A 106 8.00 -5.63 9.07
C PHE A 106 9.22 -6.54 9.20
N ASP A 107 10.09 -6.56 8.21
CA ASP A 107 11.34 -7.30 8.29
C ASP A 107 12.36 -6.51 9.14
#